data_c172ba0cf3119b7aa796ea27138279c2
#
_entry.id   c172ba0cf3119b7aa796ea27138279c2
#
_cell.length_a   1.000
_cell.length_b   1.000
_cell.length_c   1.000
_cell.angle_alpha   90.00
_cell.angle_beta   90.00
_cell.angle_gamma   90.00
#
_symmetry.space_group_name_H-M   'P 1'
#
loop_
_entity.id
_entity.type
_entity.pdbx_description
1 polymer ?
#
loop_
_entity_poly.entity_id
_entity_poly.type
_entity_poly.pdbx_seq_one_letter_code
_entity_poly.pdbx_strand_id
1 'polypeptide(L)'
;MTLETGRELWRLEDIPRDYLKAFHADPKSSELINPPSNAVVPDPAGGDNHVLKVIYHKRSYSHHGPTTGMLQFLARPISRHTAVTLSYDIYFDPSFDFVRGGKLPGLWGGLTNCSGGRHSDDCFSTRFMWRSHGDGEVYAYITPRDEQASGFCDDKDCNSVYGYSLGRGKWRFRRGEWQNIAQYVKLNTPGRTDGVIRVWFNHKLVYEEDNVSIRQTDSVKIDGIYFSTFFGGGDSSWASTRDTFTCYKNFVLSTNAHHPIIVG
;
A
#
# COMPACT_ATOMS: atom_id res chain seq x y z
N MET A 1 14.38 27.66 -15.29
CA MET A 1 14.07 26.65 -14.26
C MET A 1 13.22 27.32 -13.20
N THR A 2 11.91 27.36 -13.41
CA THR A 2 10.96 27.97 -12.48
C THR A 2 10.58 26.90 -11.46
N LEU A 3 11.09 27.04 -10.24
CA LEU A 3 10.64 26.29 -9.08
C LEU A 3 9.18 26.67 -8.84
N GLU A 4 8.22 25.83 -9.27
CA GLU A 4 6.87 25.86 -8.72
C GLU A 4 6.99 25.47 -7.25
N THR A 5 6.81 26.45 -6.40
CA THR A 5 6.99 26.40 -4.95
C THR A 5 6.26 25.19 -4.33
N GLY A 6 7.03 24.26 -3.75
CA GLY A 6 6.53 23.27 -2.79
C GLY A 6 6.01 21.96 -3.36
N ARG A 7 6.16 21.65 -4.62
CA ARG A 7 5.77 20.35 -5.18
C ARG A 7 6.96 19.40 -5.24
N GLU A 8 6.84 18.27 -4.56
CA GLU A 8 7.80 17.17 -4.65
C GLU A 8 7.26 16.06 -5.54
N LEU A 9 8.17 15.46 -6.32
CA LEU A 9 7.89 14.33 -7.18
C LEU A 9 9.07 13.37 -7.16
N TRP A 10 8.82 12.11 -6.78
CA TRP A 10 9.78 11.01 -6.89
C TRP A 10 9.19 9.93 -7.80
N ARG A 11 10.05 9.34 -8.64
CA ARG A 11 9.69 8.28 -9.57
C ARG A 11 10.72 7.16 -9.55
N LEU A 12 10.27 5.93 -9.68
CA LEU A 12 11.09 4.74 -9.85
C LEU A 12 10.41 3.82 -10.86
N GLU A 13 10.76 3.97 -12.12
CA GLU A 13 10.15 3.26 -13.25
C GLU A 13 10.79 1.90 -13.46
N ASP A 14 12.11 1.87 -13.61
CA ASP A 14 12.94 0.65 -13.69
C ASP A 14 13.49 0.32 -12.30
N ILE A 15 13.37 -0.92 -11.87
CA ILE A 15 13.76 -1.32 -10.52
C ILE A 15 15.23 -1.77 -10.53
N PRO A 16 16.15 -1.02 -9.91
CA PRO A 16 17.55 -1.41 -9.85
C PRO A 16 17.79 -2.53 -8.84
N ARG A 17 18.94 -3.21 -8.97
CA ARG A 17 19.31 -4.31 -8.05
C ARG A 17 19.41 -3.84 -6.58
N ASP A 18 19.83 -2.61 -6.36
CA ASP A 18 19.87 -1.97 -5.04
C ASP A 18 18.56 -1.21 -4.72
N TYR A 19 17.43 -1.83 -5.03
CA TYR A 19 16.10 -1.22 -4.93
C TYR A 19 15.81 -0.61 -3.55
N LEU A 20 16.30 -1.17 -2.46
CA LEU A 20 16.12 -0.59 -1.13
C LEU A 20 16.72 0.82 -1.03
N LYS A 21 17.89 1.04 -1.63
CA LYS A 21 18.51 2.35 -1.72
C LYS A 21 17.70 3.27 -2.63
N ALA A 22 17.25 2.78 -3.78
CA ALA A 22 16.44 3.54 -4.72
C ALA A 22 15.08 3.97 -4.12
N PHE A 23 14.48 3.14 -3.28
CA PHE A 23 13.29 3.48 -2.49
C PHE A 23 13.58 4.41 -1.30
N HIS A 24 14.83 4.71 -0.97
CA HIS A 24 15.22 5.38 0.28
C HIS A 24 14.66 4.64 1.51
N ALA A 25 14.77 3.31 1.48
CA ALA A 25 14.30 2.46 2.57
C ALA A 25 15.09 2.72 3.86
N ASP A 26 14.38 2.73 4.98
CA ASP A 26 14.99 2.82 6.31
C ASP A 26 15.54 1.43 6.70
N PRO A 27 16.87 1.27 6.81
CA PRO A 27 17.46 -0.03 7.15
C PRO A 27 17.03 -0.59 8.51
N LYS A 28 16.64 0.29 9.45
CA LYS A 28 16.18 -0.11 10.80
C LYS A 28 14.74 -0.59 10.83
N SER A 29 13.95 -0.21 9.83
CA SER A 29 12.54 -0.62 9.71
C SER A 29 12.32 -1.74 8.70
N SER A 30 13.40 -2.14 8.00
CA SER A 30 13.34 -3.17 6.96
C SER A 30 13.38 -4.54 7.61
N GLU A 31 12.22 -5.14 7.82
CA GLU A 31 12.10 -6.57 8.04
C GLU A 31 12.20 -7.28 6.69
N LEU A 32 13.43 -7.50 6.24
CA LEU A 32 13.70 -8.36 5.08
C LEU A 32 13.57 -9.82 5.52
N ILE A 33 12.34 -10.27 5.65
CA ILE A 33 12.07 -11.67 5.92
C ILE A 33 12.20 -12.41 4.58
N ASN A 34 13.33 -13.05 4.37
CA ASN A 34 13.75 -13.83 3.21
C ASN A 34 14.26 -13.04 1.98
N PRO A 35 15.53 -12.57 2.00
CA PRO A 35 16.19 -11.95 0.83
C PRO A 35 16.17 -12.80 -0.45
N PRO A 36 16.23 -14.15 -0.42
CA PRO A 36 16.19 -14.94 -1.64
C PRO A 36 14.84 -14.94 -2.37
N SER A 37 13.75 -14.61 -1.68
CA SER A 37 12.40 -14.60 -2.25
C SER A 37 12.12 -13.37 -3.09
N ASN A 38 12.91 -12.33 -2.95
CA ASN A 38 12.68 -11.03 -3.58
C ASN A 38 13.79 -10.76 -4.59
N ALA A 39 13.43 -10.60 -5.83
CA ALA A 39 14.38 -10.45 -6.91
C ALA A 39 13.97 -9.35 -7.86
N VAL A 40 14.97 -8.62 -8.35
CA VAL A 40 14.84 -7.77 -9.51
C VAL A 40 15.01 -8.66 -10.74
N VAL A 41 13.96 -8.77 -11.53
CA VAL A 41 13.87 -9.66 -12.68
C VAL A 41 13.41 -8.89 -13.92
N PRO A 42 13.66 -9.39 -15.15
CA PRO A 42 13.03 -8.86 -16.34
C PRO A 42 11.49 -8.86 -16.21
N ASP A 43 10.83 -7.91 -16.86
CA ASP A 43 9.39 -7.77 -16.83
C ASP A 43 8.71 -9.04 -17.37
N PRO A 44 7.82 -9.72 -16.62
CA PRO A 44 7.15 -10.94 -17.02
C PRO A 44 6.20 -10.78 -18.23
N ALA A 45 5.78 -9.55 -18.53
CA ALA A 45 4.96 -9.24 -19.70
C ALA A 45 5.80 -8.85 -20.93
N GLY A 46 7.12 -8.88 -20.83
CA GLY A 46 8.06 -8.47 -21.87
C GLY A 46 8.47 -6.98 -21.75
N GLY A 47 9.53 -6.62 -22.48
CA GLY A 47 10.14 -5.29 -22.42
C GLY A 47 11.53 -5.31 -21.78
N ASP A 48 12.22 -4.17 -21.80
CA ASP A 48 13.60 -4.05 -21.34
C ASP A 48 13.71 -3.67 -19.84
N ASN A 49 12.59 -3.34 -19.21
CA ASN A 49 12.57 -2.90 -17.82
C ASN A 49 12.69 -4.07 -16.83
N HIS A 50 13.25 -3.77 -15.68
CA HIS A 50 13.32 -4.68 -14.55
C HIS A 50 12.21 -4.34 -13.53
N VAL A 51 11.69 -5.38 -12.90
CA VAL A 51 10.60 -5.28 -11.92
C VAL A 51 10.99 -5.93 -10.61
N LEU A 52 10.40 -5.47 -9.52
CA LEU A 52 10.56 -6.12 -8.22
C LEU A 52 9.58 -7.28 -8.11
N LYS A 53 10.10 -8.52 -8.13
CA LYS A 53 9.31 -9.74 -7.95
C LYS A 53 9.36 -10.20 -6.50
N VAL A 54 8.20 -10.36 -5.90
CA VAL A 54 8.03 -10.92 -4.55
C VAL A 54 7.38 -12.28 -4.63
N ILE A 55 8.06 -13.30 -4.12
CA ILE A 55 7.59 -14.69 -4.11
C ILE A 55 6.90 -14.98 -2.78
N TYR A 56 5.74 -15.63 -2.85
CA TYR A 56 5.00 -16.15 -1.71
C TYR A 56 5.05 -17.67 -1.78
N HIS A 57 5.68 -18.28 -0.79
CA HIS A 57 5.78 -19.74 -0.75
C HIS A 57 4.45 -20.37 -0.31
N LYS A 58 4.18 -21.58 -0.82
CA LYS A 58 3.04 -22.36 -0.37
C LYS A 58 3.00 -22.47 1.14
N ARG A 59 1.83 -22.23 1.75
CA ARG A 59 1.55 -22.21 3.19
C ARG A 59 2.11 -20.99 3.94
N SER A 60 2.69 -20.01 3.28
CA SER A 60 3.08 -18.77 3.95
C SER A 60 1.88 -17.84 4.16
N TYR A 61 1.82 -17.21 5.32
CA TYR A 61 0.88 -16.14 5.66
C TYR A 61 1.45 -15.28 6.78
N SER A 62 1.27 -13.97 6.71
CA SER A 62 1.86 -13.03 7.68
C SER A 62 3.34 -13.37 7.96
N HIS A 63 3.70 -13.56 9.22
CA HIS A 63 5.05 -13.98 9.66
C HIS A 63 5.15 -15.50 9.85
N HIS A 64 4.19 -16.28 9.40
CA HIS A 64 4.08 -17.71 9.64
C HIS A 64 4.24 -18.52 8.35
N GLY A 65 4.63 -19.76 8.50
CA GLY A 65 4.80 -20.74 7.44
C GLY A 65 6.20 -21.36 7.45
N PRO A 66 6.37 -22.49 6.74
CA PRO A 66 7.66 -23.22 6.69
C PRO A 66 8.73 -22.43 5.94
N THR A 67 8.30 -21.53 5.07
CA THR A 67 9.12 -20.56 4.36
C THR A 67 8.31 -19.27 4.24
N THR A 68 8.83 -18.18 4.76
CA THR A 68 8.14 -16.90 4.72
C THR A 68 8.20 -16.29 3.32
N GLY A 69 7.04 -16.00 2.73
CA GLY A 69 6.92 -15.27 1.46
C GLY A 69 6.38 -13.89 1.73
N MET A 70 7.26 -12.90 1.93
CA MET A 70 6.87 -11.51 2.11
C MET A 70 8.02 -10.56 1.85
N LEU A 71 7.68 -9.31 1.58
CA LEU A 71 8.63 -8.20 1.60
C LEU A 71 8.00 -7.04 2.35
N GLN A 72 8.77 -6.47 3.28
CA GLN A 72 8.33 -5.33 4.06
C GLN A 72 9.47 -4.36 4.33
N PHE A 73 9.23 -3.07 4.08
CA PHE A 73 10.11 -1.96 4.47
C PHE A 73 9.34 -0.64 4.48
N LEU A 74 9.86 0.34 5.22
CA LEU A 74 9.42 1.72 5.19
C LEU A 74 10.38 2.54 4.33
N ALA A 75 9.84 3.38 3.46
CA ALA A 75 10.62 4.20 2.53
C ALA A 75 10.20 5.67 2.63
N ARG A 76 11.19 6.59 2.56
CA ARG A 76 11.01 8.04 2.65
C ARG A 76 11.64 8.75 1.45
N PRO A 77 11.10 8.56 0.23
CA PRO A 77 11.70 9.14 -0.97
C PRO A 77 11.42 10.64 -1.14
N ILE A 78 10.48 11.19 -0.40
CA ILE A 78 10.15 12.62 -0.35
C ILE A 78 10.12 13.12 1.11
N SER A 79 10.06 14.43 1.31
CA SER A 79 9.89 15.02 2.63
C SER A 79 8.49 14.73 3.20
N ARG A 80 8.26 15.12 4.45
CA ARG A 80 6.99 14.86 5.17
C ARG A 80 5.92 15.85 4.75
N HIS A 81 4.74 15.35 4.34
CA HIS A 81 3.62 16.16 3.84
C HIS A 81 2.31 15.83 4.53
N THR A 82 1.32 16.71 4.34
CA THR A 82 -0.07 16.47 4.77
C THR A 82 -0.95 15.91 3.67
N ALA A 83 -0.47 15.91 2.42
CA ALA A 83 -1.20 15.37 1.28
C ALA A 83 -0.22 14.79 0.26
N VAL A 84 -0.43 13.53 -0.13
CA VAL A 84 0.45 12.79 -1.05
C VAL A 84 -0.36 11.82 -1.90
N THR A 85 0.04 11.67 -3.16
CA THR A 85 -0.43 10.61 -4.07
C THR A 85 0.68 9.57 -4.23
N LEU A 86 0.37 8.30 -3.98
CA LEU A 86 1.19 7.14 -4.34
C LEU A 86 0.55 6.40 -5.51
N SER A 87 1.32 6.09 -6.53
CA SER A 87 0.92 5.23 -7.65
C SER A 87 1.98 4.18 -7.93
N TYR A 88 1.58 3.00 -8.35
CA TYR A 88 2.46 1.96 -8.87
C TYR A 88 1.70 0.97 -9.74
N ASP A 89 2.43 0.22 -10.55
CA ASP A 89 1.88 -0.89 -11.31
C ASP A 89 2.14 -2.20 -10.57
N ILE A 90 1.13 -3.08 -10.61
CA ILE A 90 1.16 -4.40 -10.00
C ILE A 90 0.78 -5.47 -11.02
N TYR A 91 1.48 -6.60 -10.96
CA TYR A 91 1.19 -7.81 -11.74
C TYR A 91 1.06 -8.98 -10.79
N PHE A 92 -0.02 -9.73 -10.92
CA PHE A 92 -0.21 -10.99 -10.21
C PHE A 92 0.10 -12.16 -11.14
N ASP A 93 0.82 -13.16 -10.61
CA ASP A 93 1.05 -14.44 -11.30
C ASP A 93 -0.23 -14.92 -12.02
N PRO A 94 -0.18 -15.41 -13.27
CA PRO A 94 -1.35 -15.96 -13.96
C PRO A 94 -2.08 -17.05 -13.17
N SER A 95 -1.36 -17.78 -12.31
CA SER A 95 -1.91 -18.83 -11.44
C SER A 95 -2.22 -18.36 -10.00
N PHE A 96 -2.13 -17.06 -9.72
CA PHE A 96 -2.30 -16.50 -8.38
C PHE A 96 -3.66 -16.87 -7.78
N ASP A 97 -3.64 -17.51 -6.61
CA ASP A 97 -4.86 -17.75 -5.83
C ASP A 97 -4.98 -16.67 -4.77
N PHE A 98 -5.99 -15.82 -4.87
CA PHE A 98 -6.19 -14.71 -3.93
C PHE A 98 -6.53 -15.18 -2.50
N VAL A 99 -6.99 -16.42 -2.35
CA VAL A 99 -7.42 -17.02 -1.07
C VAL A 99 -8.39 -16.10 -0.33
N ARG A 100 -8.06 -15.64 0.86
CA ARG A 100 -8.87 -14.69 1.66
C ARG A 100 -8.37 -13.26 1.58
N GLY A 101 -7.10 -13.07 1.19
CA GLY A 101 -6.52 -11.75 1.02
C GLY A 101 -5.06 -11.63 1.42
N GLY A 102 -4.52 -10.44 1.19
CA GLY A 102 -3.15 -10.09 1.56
C GLY A 102 -2.86 -8.62 1.34
N LYS A 103 -1.75 -8.17 1.91
CA LYS A 103 -1.34 -6.77 1.90
C LYS A 103 -0.59 -6.41 0.63
N LEU A 104 -0.72 -5.14 0.25
CA LEU A 104 0.00 -4.48 -0.83
C LEU A 104 0.55 -3.13 -0.35
N PRO A 105 1.56 -2.57 -1.02
CA PRO A 105 2.14 -1.28 -0.64
C PRO A 105 1.10 -0.16 -0.53
N GLY A 106 1.31 0.74 0.44
CA GLY A 106 0.49 1.93 0.65
C GLY A 106 1.26 3.06 1.32
N LEU A 107 0.56 4.06 1.82
CA LEU A 107 1.15 5.19 2.55
C LEU A 107 1.18 4.93 4.05
N TRP A 108 2.09 5.64 4.72
CA TRP A 108 2.20 5.62 6.17
C TRP A 108 2.74 6.94 6.72
N GLY A 109 2.57 7.13 8.03
CA GLY A 109 3.19 8.25 8.72
C GLY A 109 3.14 8.13 10.22
N GLY A 110 3.98 8.93 10.89
CA GLY A 110 4.14 8.93 12.33
C GLY A 110 5.14 7.89 12.82
N LEU A 111 4.93 7.32 13.99
CA LEU A 111 5.78 6.26 14.51
C LEU A 111 5.62 4.97 13.72
N THR A 112 6.64 4.12 13.77
CA THR A 112 6.76 2.91 12.95
C THR A 112 5.67 1.88 13.25
N ASN A 113 5.33 1.05 12.24
CA ASN A 113 4.46 -0.14 12.39
C ASN A 113 3.01 0.13 12.78
N CYS A 114 2.36 1.12 12.17
CA CYS A 114 0.91 1.28 12.28
C CYS A 114 0.20 0.12 11.57
N SER A 115 0.14 -1.02 12.25
CA SER A 115 -0.40 -2.29 11.73
C SER A 115 -0.73 -3.24 12.88
N GLY A 116 -1.38 -4.37 12.59
CA GLY A 116 -1.60 -5.44 13.57
C GLY A 116 -2.54 -5.08 14.72
N GLY A 117 -3.48 -4.16 14.51
CA GLY A 117 -4.42 -3.74 15.55
C GLY A 117 -3.91 -2.63 16.48
N ARG A 118 -2.78 -2.01 16.15
CA ARG A 118 -2.32 -0.85 16.90
C ARG A 118 -3.28 0.33 16.71
N HIS A 119 -3.73 0.92 17.82
CA HIS A 119 -4.44 2.20 17.79
C HIS A 119 -3.51 3.31 17.28
N SER A 120 -4.05 4.19 16.46
CA SER A 120 -3.27 5.17 15.70
C SER A 120 -3.26 6.55 16.35
N ASP A 121 -2.84 6.63 17.63
CA ASP A 121 -2.69 7.92 18.32
C ASP A 121 -1.51 8.72 17.75
N ASP A 122 -0.47 8.03 17.29
CA ASP A 122 0.81 8.59 16.88
C ASP A 122 1.27 8.14 15.48
N CYS A 123 0.44 7.39 14.75
CA CYS A 123 0.74 6.86 13.43
C CYS A 123 -0.53 6.59 12.61
N PHE A 124 -0.36 6.36 11.31
CA PHE A 124 -1.37 5.79 10.43
C PHE A 124 -0.74 4.95 9.31
N SER A 125 -1.53 4.09 8.69
CA SER A 125 -1.19 3.50 7.39
C SER A 125 -2.44 3.24 6.55
N THR A 126 -2.32 3.42 5.23
CA THR A 126 -3.37 3.19 4.24
C THR A 126 -2.86 2.23 3.18
N ARG A 127 -2.55 0.99 3.60
CA ARG A 127 -2.06 -0.02 2.68
C ARG A 127 -3.20 -0.55 1.81
N PHE A 128 -2.91 -0.86 0.55
CA PHE A 128 -3.84 -1.65 -0.22
C PHE A 128 -3.88 -3.10 0.26
N MET A 129 -4.97 -3.77 -0.06
CA MET A 129 -5.15 -5.19 0.20
C MET A 129 -5.94 -5.81 -0.94
N TRP A 130 -5.55 -7.01 -1.36
CA TRP A 130 -6.44 -7.87 -2.13
C TRP A 130 -7.28 -8.71 -1.18
N ARG A 131 -8.48 -9.08 -1.61
CA ARG A 131 -9.38 -10.02 -0.95
C ARG A 131 -9.66 -11.22 -1.86
N SER A 132 -10.50 -12.13 -1.40
CA SER A 132 -10.96 -13.24 -2.23
C SER A 132 -11.47 -12.76 -3.59
N HIS A 133 -11.23 -13.53 -4.64
CA HIS A 133 -11.56 -13.21 -6.03
C HIS A 133 -10.86 -11.96 -6.60
N GLY A 134 -9.88 -11.41 -5.90
CA GLY A 134 -9.15 -10.21 -6.32
C GLY A 134 -9.80 -8.88 -5.94
N ASP A 135 -10.88 -8.87 -5.16
CA ASP A 135 -11.48 -7.62 -4.69
C ASP A 135 -10.44 -6.76 -3.98
N GLY A 136 -10.35 -5.49 -4.36
CA GLY A 136 -9.39 -4.56 -3.79
C GLY A 136 -10.03 -3.72 -2.68
N GLU A 137 -9.20 -3.26 -1.75
CA GLU A 137 -9.57 -2.30 -0.70
C GLU A 137 -8.37 -1.48 -0.25
N VAL A 138 -8.62 -0.34 0.38
CA VAL A 138 -7.66 0.30 1.28
C VAL A 138 -7.90 -0.25 2.68
N TYR A 139 -6.89 -0.89 3.25
CA TYR A 139 -6.94 -1.37 4.63
C TYR A 139 -6.23 -0.35 5.52
N ALA A 140 -7.04 0.46 6.19
CA ALA A 140 -6.57 1.64 6.90
C ALA A 140 -6.44 1.39 8.40
N TYR A 141 -5.27 1.73 8.96
CA TYR A 141 -5.04 1.93 10.38
C TYR A 141 -5.04 3.44 10.61
N ILE A 142 -6.14 3.95 11.10
CA ILE A 142 -6.42 5.37 11.29
C ILE A 142 -7.06 5.57 12.66
N THR A 143 -7.50 6.77 13.01
CA THR A 143 -8.09 7.06 14.32
C THR A 143 -9.28 6.15 14.64
N PRO A 144 -9.58 5.91 15.94
CA PRO A 144 -10.64 5.01 16.34
C PRO A 144 -12.03 5.49 15.91
N ARG A 145 -13.03 4.59 16.04
CA ARG A 145 -14.38 4.78 15.50
C ARG A 145 -15.10 6.01 16.05
N ASP A 146 -14.91 6.29 17.32
CA ASP A 146 -15.52 7.43 18.03
C ASP A 146 -14.96 8.80 17.59
N GLU A 147 -13.86 8.80 16.87
CA GLU A 147 -13.28 9.99 16.25
C GLU A 147 -13.63 10.15 14.76
N GLN A 148 -14.32 9.17 14.17
CA GLN A 148 -14.77 9.24 12.80
C GLN A 148 -16.07 10.04 12.69
N ALA A 149 -16.42 10.47 11.46
CA ALA A 149 -17.70 11.09 11.17
C ALA A 149 -18.87 10.16 11.57
N SER A 150 -19.98 10.75 11.97
CA SER A 150 -21.22 9.99 12.23
C SER A 150 -21.61 9.18 10.99
N GLY A 151 -21.91 7.89 11.17
CA GLY A 151 -22.25 7.00 10.07
C GLY A 151 -21.06 6.48 9.24
N PHE A 152 -19.82 6.86 9.56
CA PHE A 152 -18.63 6.42 8.81
C PHE A 152 -18.55 4.90 8.61
N CYS A 153 -19.01 4.13 9.58
CA CYS A 153 -18.95 2.66 9.54
C CYS A 153 -20.27 2.00 9.05
N ASP A 154 -21.25 2.75 8.59
CA ASP A 154 -22.55 2.18 8.22
C ASP A 154 -22.49 1.31 6.95
N ASP A 155 -21.57 1.65 6.04
CA ASP A 155 -21.33 0.96 4.78
C ASP A 155 -19.92 0.34 4.66
N LYS A 156 -19.16 0.30 5.77
CA LYS A 156 -17.76 -0.14 5.81
C LYS A 156 -17.55 -1.23 6.87
N ASP A 157 -16.60 -2.11 6.61
CA ASP A 157 -16.15 -3.09 7.61
C ASP A 157 -15.13 -2.42 8.54
N CYS A 158 -15.63 -1.85 9.64
CA CYS A 158 -14.83 -1.20 10.66
C CYS A 158 -14.51 -2.19 11.78
N ASN A 159 -13.39 -2.88 11.67
CA ASN A 159 -12.97 -3.82 12.69
C ASN A 159 -12.34 -3.06 13.88
N SER A 160 -12.91 -3.23 15.07
CA SER A 160 -12.46 -2.53 16.29
C SER A 160 -11.11 -3.03 16.81
N VAL A 161 -10.65 -4.21 16.39
CA VAL A 161 -9.39 -4.83 16.84
C VAL A 161 -8.26 -4.58 15.83
N TYR A 162 -8.61 -4.49 14.53
CA TYR A 162 -7.60 -4.35 13.47
C TYR A 162 -7.73 -3.00 12.76
N GLY A 163 -8.06 -2.99 11.50
CA GLY A 163 -8.17 -1.78 10.70
C GLY A 163 -9.50 -1.68 9.98
N TYR A 164 -9.67 -0.63 9.23
CA TYR A 164 -10.89 -0.35 8.46
C TYR A 164 -10.72 -0.76 7.01
N SER A 165 -11.74 -1.44 6.49
CA SER A 165 -11.83 -1.84 5.10
C SER A 165 -12.58 -0.77 4.30
N LEU A 166 -11.86 0.01 3.50
CA LEU A 166 -12.41 1.12 2.74
C LEU A 166 -12.49 0.75 1.27
N GLY A 167 -13.67 0.91 0.66
CA GLY A 167 -13.92 0.69 -0.76
C GLY A 167 -13.78 -0.76 -1.23
N ARG A 168 -13.95 -1.77 -0.35
CA ARG A 168 -13.85 -3.19 -0.72
C ARG A 168 -14.76 -3.53 -1.90
N GLY A 169 -14.18 -4.16 -2.95
CA GLY A 169 -14.90 -4.61 -4.13
C GLY A 169 -15.25 -3.50 -5.14
N LYS A 170 -14.90 -2.23 -4.86
CA LYS A 170 -15.08 -1.15 -5.84
C LYS A 170 -14.16 -1.28 -7.05
N TRP A 171 -13.07 -2.05 -6.91
CA TRP A 171 -12.22 -2.51 -8.00
C TRP A 171 -11.79 -3.95 -7.74
N ARG A 172 -11.28 -4.61 -8.80
CA ARG A 172 -10.88 -6.00 -8.72
C ARG A 172 -9.59 -6.23 -9.47
N PHE A 173 -8.58 -6.73 -8.76
CA PHE A 173 -7.32 -7.15 -9.33
C PHE A 173 -7.49 -8.39 -10.22
N ARG A 174 -6.74 -8.44 -11.31
CA ARG A 174 -6.71 -9.54 -12.26
C ARG A 174 -5.33 -10.20 -12.25
N ARG A 175 -5.27 -11.39 -12.80
CA ARG A 175 -4.06 -12.20 -12.94
C ARG A 175 -3.46 -12.02 -14.32
N GLY A 176 -2.12 -12.13 -14.44
CA GLY A 176 -1.44 -12.22 -15.72
C GLY A 176 -1.41 -10.92 -16.53
N GLU A 177 -1.75 -9.79 -15.93
CA GLU A 177 -1.69 -8.48 -16.59
C GLU A 177 -1.22 -7.38 -15.63
N TRP A 178 -0.56 -6.37 -16.18
CA TRP A 178 -0.21 -5.17 -15.43
C TRP A 178 -1.45 -4.30 -15.18
N GLN A 179 -1.54 -3.77 -13.98
CA GLN A 179 -2.64 -2.93 -13.54
C GLN A 179 -2.08 -1.80 -12.71
N ASN A 180 -2.53 -0.57 -12.99
CA ASN A 180 -2.15 0.59 -12.22
C ASN A 180 -3.09 0.76 -11.03
N ILE A 181 -2.51 1.01 -9.86
CA ILE A 181 -3.25 1.39 -8.66
C ILE A 181 -2.65 2.67 -8.07
N ALA A 182 -3.49 3.61 -7.67
CA ALA A 182 -3.05 4.84 -7.02
C ALA A 182 -3.97 5.21 -5.88
N GLN A 183 -3.40 5.83 -4.84
CA GLN A 183 -4.16 6.48 -3.77
C GLN A 183 -3.66 7.90 -3.54
N TYR A 184 -4.59 8.81 -3.33
CA TYR A 184 -4.35 10.11 -2.74
C TYR A 184 -4.83 10.11 -1.30
N VAL A 185 -3.97 10.53 -0.39
CA VAL A 185 -4.32 10.72 1.02
C VAL A 185 -4.02 12.16 1.40
N LYS A 186 -5.04 12.85 1.93
CA LYS A 186 -4.91 14.14 2.60
C LYS A 186 -5.28 13.94 4.06
N LEU A 187 -4.35 14.25 4.95
CA LEU A 187 -4.58 14.17 6.39
C LEU A 187 -5.61 15.20 6.83
N ASN A 188 -6.42 14.82 7.81
CA ASN A 188 -7.39 15.72 8.43
C ASN A 188 -6.71 16.80 9.30
N THR A 189 -7.42 17.89 9.54
CA THR A 189 -7.13 18.80 10.63
C THR A 189 -7.41 18.08 11.96
N PRO A 190 -6.47 18.05 12.92
CA PRO A 190 -6.71 17.40 14.21
C PRO A 190 -8.04 17.81 14.84
N GLY A 191 -8.80 16.82 15.31
CA GLY A 191 -10.15 17.03 15.86
C GLY A 191 -11.26 17.25 14.81
N ARG A 192 -10.96 17.10 13.51
CA ARG A 192 -11.95 17.15 12.43
C ARG A 192 -11.90 15.87 11.60
N THR A 193 -12.97 15.66 10.83
CA THR A 193 -13.08 14.54 9.88
C THR A 193 -12.94 15.03 8.42
N ASP A 194 -12.09 16.03 8.18
CA ASP A 194 -11.87 16.67 6.87
C ASP A 194 -10.72 16.07 6.07
N GLY A 195 -10.29 14.88 6.44
CA GLY A 195 -9.33 14.08 5.67
C GLY A 195 -9.95 13.49 4.41
N VAL A 196 -9.11 13.11 3.45
CA VAL A 196 -9.54 12.58 2.15
C VAL A 196 -8.72 11.35 1.79
N ILE A 197 -9.40 10.32 1.30
CA ILE A 197 -8.77 9.15 0.67
C ILE A 197 -9.44 8.93 -0.69
N ARG A 198 -8.66 8.96 -1.77
CA ARG A 198 -9.13 8.63 -3.13
C ARG A 198 -8.34 7.48 -3.70
N VAL A 199 -8.98 6.63 -4.48
CA VAL A 199 -8.35 5.51 -5.17
C VAL A 199 -8.68 5.55 -6.65
N TRP A 200 -7.63 5.40 -7.47
CA TRP A 200 -7.78 5.16 -8.91
C TRP A 200 -7.27 3.77 -9.23
N PHE A 201 -7.99 3.07 -10.06
CA PHE A 201 -7.60 1.78 -10.61
C PHE A 201 -7.62 1.85 -12.12
N ASN A 202 -6.49 1.52 -12.77
CA ASN A 202 -6.28 1.71 -14.21
C ASN A 202 -6.72 3.12 -14.65
N HIS A 203 -6.24 4.13 -13.91
CA HIS A 203 -6.45 5.57 -14.13
C HIS A 203 -7.90 6.06 -13.98
N LYS A 204 -8.84 5.24 -13.51
CA LYS A 204 -10.23 5.62 -13.22
C LYS A 204 -10.43 5.76 -11.73
N LEU A 205 -11.07 6.85 -11.28
CA LEU A 205 -11.49 7.01 -9.88
C LEU A 205 -12.52 5.92 -9.55
N VAL A 206 -12.23 5.10 -8.56
CA VAL A 206 -13.07 3.95 -8.15
C VAL A 206 -13.59 4.07 -6.73
N TYR A 207 -12.92 4.87 -5.90
CA TYR A 207 -13.33 5.11 -4.51
C TYR A 207 -12.93 6.51 -4.07
N GLU A 208 -13.79 7.15 -3.28
CA GLU A 208 -13.54 8.42 -2.63
C GLU A 208 -14.20 8.42 -1.25
N GLU A 209 -13.44 8.89 -0.25
CA GLU A 209 -13.88 9.19 1.10
C GLU A 209 -13.31 10.54 1.51
N ASP A 210 -14.17 11.50 1.81
CA ASP A 210 -13.80 12.89 2.12
C ASP A 210 -14.14 13.33 3.54
N ASN A 211 -14.68 12.40 4.37
CA ASN A 211 -15.09 12.64 5.76
C ASN A 211 -14.37 11.71 6.73
N VAL A 212 -13.04 11.62 6.62
CA VAL A 212 -12.26 10.67 7.42
C VAL A 212 -11.31 11.39 8.38
N SER A 213 -11.24 10.89 9.63
CA SER A 213 -10.19 11.23 10.59
C SER A 213 -9.05 10.23 10.47
N ILE A 214 -7.85 10.69 10.13
CA ILE A 214 -6.68 9.84 9.90
C ILE A 214 -5.66 9.98 11.02
N ARG A 215 -5.56 11.17 11.62
CA ARG A 215 -4.60 11.50 12.67
C ARG A 215 -5.23 12.35 13.78
N GLN A 216 -4.68 12.23 14.99
CA GLN A 216 -5.11 13.01 16.16
C GLN A 216 -4.28 14.28 16.35
N THR A 217 -3.04 14.31 15.86
CA THR A 217 -2.10 15.41 16.11
C THR A 217 -1.40 15.89 14.84
N ASP A 218 -0.98 17.14 14.82
CA ASP A 218 -0.21 17.73 13.72
C ASP A 218 1.22 17.18 13.57
N SER A 219 1.74 16.49 14.56
CA SER A 219 3.04 15.83 14.52
C SER A 219 3.05 14.65 13.55
N VAL A 220 1.89 13.99 13.34
CA VAL A 220 1.74 12.92 12.37
C VAL A 220 1.60 13.53 10.98
N LYS A 221 2.52 13.18 10.10
CA LYS A 221 2.56 13.56 8.68
C LYS A 221 2.64 12.29 7.84
N ILE A 222 2.44 12.39 6.54
CA ILE A 222 2.75 11.30 5.61
C ILE A 222 4.27 11.25 5.48
N ASP A 223 4.86 10.14 5.90
CA ASP A 223 6.31 9.94 5.91
C ASP A 223 6.81 9.25 4.62
N GLY A 224 5.93 8.52 3.91
CA GLY A 224 6.31 7.88 2.67
C GLY A 224 5.54 6.59 2.37
N ILE A 225 6.25 5.60 1.81
CA ILE A 225 5.70 4.33 1.37
C ILE A 225 5.91 3.26 2.44
N TYR A 226 4.83 2.60 2.84
CA TYR A 226 4.88 1.33 3.55
C TYR A 226 4.80 0.22 2.50
N PHE A 227 5.96 -0.20 2.00
CA PHE A 227 6.03 -1.40 1.16
C PHE A 227 5.83 -2.60 2.05
N SER A 228 4.70 -3.28 1.94
CA SER A 228 4.37 -4.44 2.77
C SER A 228 3.45 -5.33 1.95
N THR A 229 3.92 -6.53 1.62
CA THR A 229 3.16 -7.47 0.80
C THR A 229 3.34 -8.89 1.29
N PHE A 230 2.23 -9.56 1.59
CA PHE A 230 2.15 -10.93 2.11
C PHE A 230 0.70 -11.42 2.07
N PHE A 231 0.49 -12.73 2.03
CA PHE A 231 -0.81 -13.33 2.33
C PHE A 231 -1.14 -13.07 3.79
N GLY A 232 -2.27 -12.43 4.10
CA GLY A 232 -2.45 -11.83 5.41
C GLY A 232 -3.71 -12.22 6.14
N GLY A 233 -3.50 -12.54 7.36
CA GLY A 233 -4.47 -12.89 8.39
C GLY A 233 -3.79 -13.61 9.54
N GLY A 234 -4.56 -13.91 10.60
CA GLY A 234 -4.04 -14.47 11.85
C GLY A 234 -3.88 -15.99 11.89
N ASP A 235 -4.32 -16.72 10.87
CA ASP A 235 -4.34 -18.18 10.86
C ASP A 235 -4.05 -18.77 9.48
N SER A 236 -3.87 -20.10 9.42
CA SER A 236 -3.48 -20.81 8.19
C SER A 236 -4.53 -20.81 7.08
N SER A 237 -5.78 -20.42 7.34
CA SER A 237 -6.80 -20.29 6.30
C SER A 237 -6.51 -19.14 5.31
N TRP A 238 -5.59 -18.26 5.65
CA TRP A 238 -5.11 -17.16 4.81
C TRP A 238 -3.90 -17.55 3.96
N ALA A 239 -3.30 -18.71 4.26
CA ALA A 239 -2.05 -19.12 3.66
C ALA A 239 -2.13 -19.31 2.14
N SER A 240 -1.06 -18.97 1.43
CA SER A 240 -0.93 -19.25 0.00
C SER A 240 -1.10 -20.75 -0.26
N THR A 241 -1.92 -21.09 -1.25
CA THR A 241 -2.20 -22.49 -1.64
C THR A 241 -1.09 -23.10 -2.47
N ARG A 242 -0.20 -22.28 -3.03
CA ARG A 242 0.91 -22.65 -3.92
C ARG A 242 2.05 -21.65 -3.85
N ASP A 243 3.21 -21.97 -4.41
CA ASP A 243 4.22 -20.98 -4.73
C ASP A 243 3.68 -20.05 -5.81
N THR A 244 3.75 -18.76 -5.58
CA THR A 244 3.21 -17.72 -6.47
C THR A 244 3.96 -16.41 -6.27
N PHE A 245 3.64 -15.38 -7.05
CA PHE A 245 4.35 -14.10 -6.95
C PHE A 245 3.48 -12.90 -7.33
N THR A 246 3.95 -11.74 -6.92
CA THR A 246 3.56 -10.45 -7.51
C THR A 246 4.79 -9.73 -8.04
N CYS A 247 4.59 -8.86 -9.04
CA CYS A 247 5.64 -7.95 -9.51
C CYS A 247 5.17 -6.51 -9.39
N TYR A 248 6.16 -5.60 -9.24
CA TYR A 248 5.93 -4.17 -9.02
C TYR A 248 6.89 -3.34 -9.86
N LYS A 249 6.39 -2.22 -10.44
CA LYS A 249 7.16 -1.21 -11.16
C LYS A 249 6.45 0.15 -11.17
N ASN A 250 7.04 1.14 -11.83
CA ASN A 250 6.44 2.45 -12.10
C ASN A 250 5.92 3.15 -10.83
N PHE A 251 6.72 3.12 -9.75
CA PHE A 251 6.37 3.84 -8.54
C PHE A 251 6.46 5.35 -8.74
N VAL A 252 5.42 6.05 -8.30
CA VAL A 252 5.39 7.51 -8.27
C VAL A 252 4.85 7.96 -6.91
N LEU A 253 5.57 8.86 -6.27
CA LEU A 253 5.14 9.54 -5.05
C LEU A 253 5.16 11.05 -5.30
N SER A 254 4.02 11.72 -5.12
CA SER A 254 3.83 13.11 -5.51
C SER A 254 2.96 13.87 -4.52
N THR A 255 3.23 15.15 -4.33
CA THR A 255 2.37 16.05 -3.54
C THR A 255 1.18 16.62 -4.35
N ASN A 256 0.98 16.18 -5.59
CA ASN A 256 -0.18 16.54 -6.39
C ASN A 256 -1.43 15.76 -5.98
N ALA A 257 -2.58 16.45 -5.90
CA ALA A 257 -3.89 15.83 -5.65
C ALA A 257 -4.46 15.08 -6.86
N HIS A 258 -3.89 15.29 -8.03
CA HIS A 258 -4.28 14.62 -9.25
C HIS A 258 -3.48 13.35 -9.44
N HIS A 259 -4.11 12.31 -9.98
CA HIS A 259 -3.45 11.08 -10.35
C HIS A 259 -2.22 11.41 -11.22
N PRO A 260 -1.00 11.00 -10.83
CA PRO A 260 0.16 11.22 -11.67
C PRO A 260 -0.01 10.40 -12.96
N ILE A 261 -0.34 11.08 -14.05
CA ILE A 261 -0.36 10.44 -15.38
C ILE A 261 1.10 10.18 -15.73
N ILE A 262 1.48 8.92 -15.79
CA ILE A 262 2.71 8.53 -16.46
C ILE A 262 2.41 8.65 -17.95
N VAL A 263 2.88 9.72 -18.56
CA VAL A 263 2.90 9.82 -20.01
C VAL A 263 4.05 8.93 -20.47
N GLY A 264 3.69 7.76 -21.02
CA GLY A 264 4.64 6.83 -21.63
C GLY A 264 5.30 7.43 -22.86
#